data_7f30dc09f2fd750020e2c317e41fc419
#
_entry.id   7f30dc09f2fd750020e2c317e41fc419
#
_cell.length_a   1.000
_cell.length_b   1.000
_cell.length_c   1.000
_cell.angle_alpha   90.00
_cell.angle_beta   90.00
_cell.angle_gamma   90.00
#
_symmetry.space_group_name_H-M   'P 1'
#
loop_
_entity.id
_entity.type
_entity.pdbx_description
1 polymer ?
#
loop_
_entity_poly.entity_id
_entity_poly.type
_entity_poly.pdbx_seq_one_letter_code
_entity_poly.pdbx_strand_id
1 'polypeptide(L)'
;MEGVGMGVEIAITVAREETRVAVLDGGVVTDLFGDRAKHKDFVGNIYKGKVAKVLPGMQAAFVDIGLAKAAFMHVSDLSLDSEPGDTLVDVDEDDKDADKDGDMLGPRRQSSKPIEQLLSEGQELMVQISKGPIGTKGSRVTTYVSLPGRYLVFMPNVEHIGVSRRIARDEERARLKDIMKRVRQPGCGYIVRTVSEGVKEDELRSDVDFLHVLWQDILAKREQKGAPALLHADLSLSFRVVRDLFGKKVDRLWIDSREEYQAVRDFVQRFSPEQTSRIHLYDKDESLFDHLGVEQEMARALSRKVWLKSGGHLVIDHTEAMTVIDVNTGRFVGKRDQEETILRNNLEAAKEVAYQMKLRGIGGIIIVDFIDMEREKNRDKVYHALLDAMSTDKARTRVSRISDLGLIEISRERVREDLLRSLSEPCHYCEGRGYTKSPTTVAYEIFRDVRRIGSSPEPQRIVIGAHPSVVGLLQDEERQGLEAVERECTAKIIVMPDEHLHLEQYDLAVL
;
A
#
# COMPACT_ATOMS: atom_id res chain seq x y z
N MET A 1 30.02 -19.08 -7.67
CA MET A 1 28.59 -18.91 -7.97
C MET A 1 27.85 -20.04 -7.27
N GLU A 2 27.52 -19.84 -6.01
CA GLU A 2 26.56 -20.74 -5.32
C GLU A 2 25.21 -20.44 -5.93
N GLY A 3 24.59 -21.47 -6.53
CA GLY A 3 23.41 -21.33 -7.37
C GLY A 3 22.26 -20.62 -6.66
N VAL A 4 21.62 -19.71 -7.36
CA VAL A 4 20.31 -19.16 -7.04
C VAL A 4 19.40 -20.37 -6.80
N GLY A 5 18.97 -20.57 -5.53
CA GLY A 5 18.15 -21.71 -5.15
C GLY A 5 16.82 -21.66 -5.88
N MET A 6 16.34 -22.81 -6.37
CA MET A 6 15.02 -22.94 -7.02
C MET A 6 13.83 -22.82 -6.05
N GLY A 7 14.03 -22.21 -4.87
CA GLY A 7 13.02 -22.13 -3.82
C GLY A 7 12.72 -20.71 -3.35
N VAL A 8 11.91 -20.59 -2.31
CA VAL A 8 11.50 -19.30 -1.74
C VAL A 8 12.56 -18.79 -0.77
N GLU A 9 13.04 -17.57 -0.98
CA GLU A 9 13.99 -16.90 -0.11
C GLU A 9 13.41 -15.57 0.41
N ILE A 10 13.78 -15.20 1.63
CA ILE A 10 13.46 -13.90 2.22
C ILE A 10 14.77 -13.18 2.49
N ALA A 11 14.88 -11.92 2.09
CA ALA A 11 16.01 -11.06 2.35
C ALA A 11 15.56 -9.85 3.20
N ILE A 12 16.24 -9.60 4.31
CA ILE A 12 15.99 -8.49 5.22
C ILE A 12 17.23 -7.62 5.27
N THR A 13 17.09 -6.35 4.91
CA THR A 13 18.13 -5.33 5.10
C THR A 13 17.69 -4.34 6.18
N VAL A 14 18.61 -4.05 7.10
CA VAL A 14 18.36 -3.19 8.26
C VAL A 14 19.36 -2.05 8.29
N ALA A 15 18.86 -0.84 8.06
CA ALA A 15 19.61 0.39 8.26
C ALA A 15 18.95 1.22 9.37
N ARG A 16 19.66 2.23 9.86
CA ARG A 16 19.14 3.14 10.88
C ARG A 16 17.88 3.89 10.41
N GLU A 17 17.83 4.19 9.12
CA GLU A 17 16.80 5.00 8.48
C GLU A 17 15.58 4.18 8.06
N GLU A 18 15.81 2.92 7.67
CA GLU A 18 14.77 2.03 7.17
C GLU A 18 15.12 0.56 7.32
N THR A 19 14.08 -0.26 7.44
CA THR A 19 14.16 -1.73 7.30
C THR A 19 13.40 -2.11 6.02
N ARG A 20 14.05 -2.91 5.14
CA ARG A 20 13.43 -3.38 3.90
C ARG A 20 13.46 -4.89 3.85
N VAL A 21 12.41 -5.47 3.29
CA VAL A 21 12.28 -6.92 3.14
C VAL A 21 11.86 -7.25 1.71
N ALA A 22 12.57 -8.20 1.10
CA ALA A 22 12.22 -8.77 -0.20
C ALA A 22 11.91 -10.26 -0.05
N VAL A 23 10.88 -10.73 -0.74
CA VAL A 23 10.58 -12.15 -0.91
C VAL A 23 10.89 -12.52 -2.33
N LEU A 24 11.69 -13.56 -2.52
CA LEU A 24 12.08 -14.09 -3.83
C LEU A 24 11.54 -15.51 -3.98
N ASP A 25 11.06 -15.83 -5.16
CA ASP A 25 10.66 -17.20 -5.56
C ASP A 25 11.41 -17.58 -6.83
N GLY A 26 12.24 -18.60 -6.75
CA GLY A 26 13.13 -18.99 -7.86
C GLY A 26 14.07 -17.86 -8.32
N GLY A 27 14.48 -16.97 -7.42
CA GLY A 27 15.32 -15.80 -7.73
C GLY A 27 14.58 -14.60 -8.30
N VAL A 28 13.24 -14.66 -8.42
CA VAL A 28 12.39 -13.54 -8.87
C VAL A 28 11.78 -12.85 -7.66
N VAL A 29 11.92 -11.54 -7.55
CA VAL A 29 11.33 -10.76 -6.45
C VAL A 29 9.81 -10.76 -6.57
N THR A 30 9.11 -11.32 -5.60
CA THR A 30 7.64 -11.42 -5.61
C THR A 30 6.95 -10.39 -4.73
N ASP A 31 7.59 -10.01 -3.63
CA ASP A 31 7.04 -9.04 -2.68
C ASP A 31 8.17 -8.15 -2.14
N LEU A 32 7.86 -6.87 -1.94
CA LEU A 32 8.74 -5.87 -1.33
C LEU A 32 8.00 -5.18 -0.19
N PHE A 33 8.66 -5.02 0.96
CA PHE A 33 8.14 -4.30 2.12
C PHE A 33 9.21 -3.33 2.60
N GLY A 34 8.78 -2.17 3.09
CA GLY A 34 9.66 -1.17 3.69
C GLY A 34 9.01 -0.53 4.90
N ASP A 35 9.82 -0.26 5.93
CA ASP A 35 9.42 0.48 7.13
C ASP A 35 10.50 1.54 7.41
N ARG A 36 10.12 2.82 7.34
CA ARG A 36 11.02 3.95 7.53
C ARG A 36 10.93 4.47 8.95
N ALA A 37 12.06 4.73 9.57
CA ALA A 37 12.14 5.19 10.97
C ALA A 37 11.34 6.48 11.24
N LYS A 38 11.21 7.38 10.25
CA LYS A 38 10.41 8.61 10.32
C LYS A 38 8.90 8.40 10.14
N HIS A 39 8.50 7.31 9.50
CA HIS A 39 7.10 6.96 9.22
C HIS A 39 6.75 5.63 9.88
N LYS A 40 7.08 5.50 11.19
CA LYS A 40 6.76 4.29 11.94
C LYS A 40 5.30 3.94 11.76
N ASP A 41 5.07 2.73 11.27
CA ASP A 41 3.73 2.15 11.25
C ASP A 41 3.33 1.86 12.70
N PHE A 42 2.35 2.59 13.20
CA PHE A 42 1.82 2.41 14.55
C PHE A 42 0.63 1.45 14.59
N VAL A 43 0.22 0.90 13.44
CA VAL A 43 -0.88 -0.06 13.34
C VAL A 43 -0.55 -1.29 14.17
N GLY A 44 -1.53 -1.76 14.95
CA GLY A 44 -1.34 -2.86 15.90
C GLY A 44 -0.88 -2.44 17.30
N ASN A 45 -0.26 -1.26 17.46
CA ASN A 45 0.15 -0.76 18.77
C ASN A 45 -1.06 -0.55 19.69
N ILE A 46 -0.90 -0.92 20.96
CA ILE A 46 -1.93 -0.78 22.00
C ILE A 46 -1.52 0.32 22.96
N TYR A 47 -2.42 1.24 23.22
CA TYR A 47 -2.22 2.37 24.10
C TYR A 47 -3.26 2.38 25.22
N LYS A 48 -2.89 2.92 26.37
CA LYS A 48 -3.81 3.48 27.34
C LYS A 48 -4.05 4.93 26.92
N GLY A 49 -5.23 5.20 26.38
CA GLY A 49 -5.62 6.53 25.89
C GLY A 49 -6.58 7.22 26.83
N LYS A 50 -6.75 8.53 26.63
CA LYS A 50 -7.72 9.37 27.35
C LYS A 50 -8.64 10.04 26.34
N VAL A 51 -9.95 9.94 26.54
CA VAL A 51 -10.94 10.61 25.69
C VAL A 51 -10.77 12.13 25.80
N ALA A 52 -10.36 12.76 24.71
CA ALA A 52 -10.14 14.19 24.64
C ALA A 52 -11.42 14.96 24.32
N LYS A 53 -12.26 14.40 23.43
CA LYS A 53 -13.53 15.02 23.01
C LYS A 53 -14.49 13.97 22.46
N VAL A 54 -15.77 14.12 22.78
CA VAL A 54 -16.87 13.32 22.22
C VAL A 54 -17.66 14.17 21.22
N LEU A 55 -17.97 13.61 20.05
CA LEU A 55 -18.67 14.26 18.94
C LEU A 55 -19.99 13.51 18.62
N PRO A 56 -21.09 13.80 19.30
CA PRO A 56 -22.36 13.08 19.12
C PRO A 56 -22.89 13.12 17.68
N GLY A 57 -22.77 14.28 17.00
CA GLY A 57 -23.24 14.44 15.62
C GLY A 57 -22.52 13.59 14.58
N MET A 58 -21.33 13.08 14.92
CA MET A 58 -20.52 12.19 14.07
C MET A 58 -20.45 10.76 14.61
N GLN A 59 -21.09 10.50 15.73
CA GLN A 59 -20.99 9.23 16.47
C GLN A 59 -19.52 8.77 16.65
N ALA A 60 -18.65 9.72 17.04
CA ALA A 60 -17.21 9.52 17.12
C ALA A 60 -16.60 10.22 18.34
N ALA A 61 -15.41 9.81 18.72
CA ALA A 61 -14.59 10.47 19.74
C ALA A 61 -13.16 10.67 19.28
N PHE A 62 -12.50 11.69 19.82
CA PHE A 62 -11.07 11.83 19.75
C PHE A 62 -10.41 11.32 21.03
N VAL A 63 -9.39 10.50 20.89
CA VAL A 63 -8.66 9.87 21.99
C VAL A 63 -7.22 10.34 21.95
N ASP A 64 -6.74 10.91 23.02
CA ASP A 64 -5.33 11.22 23.22
C ASP A 64 -4.59 9.92 23.57
N ILE A 65 -3.63 9.53 22.74
CA ILE A 65 -2.79 8.34 22.91
C ILE A 65 -1.30 8.71 23.07
N GLY A 66 -1.00 10.01 23.27
CA GLY A 66 0.37 10.52 23.42
C GLY A 66 1.12 10.70 22.10
N LEU A 67 0.44 10.70 20.96
CA LEU A 67 1.00 11.05 19.66
C LEU A 67 0.71 12.52 19.32
N ALA A 68 1.39 13.06 18.30
CA ALA A 68 1.26 14.46 17.89
C ALA A 68 -0.20 14.88 17.53
N LYS A 69 -1.03 13.92 17.11
CA LYS A 69 -2.45 14.12 16.80
C LYS A 69 -3.30 13.14 17.61
N ALA A 70 -4.43 13.61 18.12
CA ALA A 70 -5.41 12.73 18.75
C ALA A 70 -5.95 11.71 17.73
N ALA A 71 -6.16 10.48 18.20
CA ALA A 71 -6.68 9.39 17.39
C ALA A 71 -8.21 9.48 17.28
N PHE A 72 -8.74 9.06 16.14
CA PHE A 72 -10.17 9.03 15.85
C PHE A 72 -10.74 7.65 16.18
N MET A 73 -11.88 7.60 16.85
CA MET A 73 -12.64 6.40 17.17
C MET A 73 -14.11 6.60 16.84
N HIS A 74 -14.67 5.72 16.00
CA HIS A 74 -16.11 5.72 15.70
C HIS A 74 -16.86 4.81 16.69
N VAL A 75 -18.17 5.02 16.90
CA VAL A 75 -18.97 4.21 17.82
C VAL A 75 -18.92 2.70 17.50
N SER A 76 -18.79 2.32 16.23
CA SER A 76 -18.61 0.92 15.81
C SER A 76 -17.26 0.30 16.22
N ASP A 77 -16.30 1.11 16.64
CA ASP A 77 -14.98 0.66 17.10
C ASP A 77 -14.93 0.45 18.62
N LEU A 78 -16.05 0.65 19.31
CA LEU A 78 -16.20 0.40 20.75
C LEU A 78 -16.71 -1.02 21.00
N SER A 79 -15.94 -1.79 21.77
CA SER A 79 -16.41 -3.02 22.41
C SER A 79 -17.11 -2.64 23.72
N LEU A 80 -18.36 -2.96 23.84
CA LEU A 80 -19.06 -2.85 25.11
C LEU A 80 -18.67 -4.05 25.98
N ASP A 81 -18.22 -3.82 27.19
CA ASP A 81 -18.13 -4.87 28.20
C ASP A 81 -19.54 -5.51 28.32
N SER A 82 -19.61 -6.79 27.98
CA SER A 82 -20.85 -7.54 27.89
C SER A 82 -21.50 -7.60 29.25
N GLU A 83 -22.72 -7.06 29.40
CA GLU A 83 -23.60 -7.58 30.46
C GLU A 83 -23.88 -9.06 30.17
N PRO A 84 -23.89 -9.92 31.21
CA PRO A 84 -24.15 -11.36 31.02
C PRO A 84 -25.60 -11.53 30.54
N GLY A 85 -25.82 -11.78 29.28
CA GLY A 85 -27.12 -11.98 28.66
C GLY A 85 -27.24 -11.61 27.18
N ASP A 86 -26.33 -10.86 26.62
CA ASP A 86 -26.36 -10.49 25.23
C ASP A 86 -25.78 -11.60 24.35
N THR A 87 -26.65 -12.40 23.75
CA THR A 87 -26.34 -13.47 22.80
C THR A 87 -25.62 -12.90 21.57
N LEU A 88 -24.48 -13.49 21.27
CA LEU A 88 -23.79 -13.33 19.96
C LEU A 88 -24.79 -13.72 18.86
N VAL A 89 -25.20 -12.77 18.06
CA VAL A 89 -25.83 -13.08 16.80
C VAL A 89 -24.72 -13.65 15.91
N ASP A 90 -24.81 -14.94 15.57
CA ASP A 90 -24.07 -15.51 14.46
C ASP A 90 -24.35 -14.57 13.27
N VAL A 91 -23.29 -13.97 12.72
CA VAL A 91 -23.44 -13.21 11.49
C VAL A 91 -23.77 -14.25 10.45
N ASP A 92 -25.04 -14.26 10.05
CA ASP A 92 -25.58 -15.13 9.01
C ASP A 92 -24.66 -15.10 7.78
N GLU A 93 -24.50 -16.25 7.17
CA GLU A 93 -23.60 -16.52 6.03
C GLU A 93 -23.86 -15.62 4.80
N ASP A 94 -24.84 -14.71 4.84
CA ASP A 94 -25.32 -13.88 3.74
C ASP A 94 -24.86 -12.40 3.76
N ASP A 95 -24.15 -11.93 4.78
CA ASP A 95 -23.68 -10.54 4.80
C ASP A 95 -22.44 -10.34 3.92
N LYS A 96 -22.70 -10.24 2.62
CA LYS A 96 -21.70 -9.99 1.55
C LYS A 96 -21.04 -8.60 1.62
N ASP A 97 -21.51 -7.74 2.51
CA ASP A 97 -21.07 -6.34 2.63
C ASP A 97 -20.08 -6.10 3.78
N ALA A 98 -19.91 -7.02 4.72
CA ALA A 98 -18.99 -6.88 5.86
C ALA A 98 -17.49 -6.93 5.49
N ASP A 99 -17.16 -7.33 4.28
CA ASP A 99 -15.77 -7.57 3.80
C ASP A 99 -15.19 -6.39 2.98
N LYS A 100 -15.83 -5.21 2.96
CA LYS A 100 -15.40 -4.09 2.09
C LYS A 100 -14.11 -3.39 2.55
N ASP A 101 -13.66 -3.59 3.80
CA ASP A 101 -12.57 -2.80 4.38
C ASP A 101 -11.31 -3.60 4.79
N GLY A 102 -11.15 -4.86 4.40
CA GLY A 102 -9.91 -5.64 4.70
C GLY A 102 -9.61 -5.86 6.19
N ASP A 103 -10.58 -5.62 7.05
CA ASP A 103 -10.42 -5.64 8.50
C ASP A 103 -10.55 -7.09 9.01
N MET A 104 -9.45 -7.70 9.47
CA MET A 104 -9.41 -9.01 10.11
C MET A 104 -10.10 -9.03 11.50
N LEU A 105 -10.85 -8.01 11.81
CA LEU A 105 -11.60 -7.93 13.06
C LEU A 105 -12.89 -8.73 12.92
N GLY A 106 -13.09 -9.70 13.81
CA GLY A 106 -14.29 -10.53 13.90
C GLY A 106 -15.59 -9.74 14.01
N PRO A 107 -16.73 -10.40 14.21
CA PRO A 107 -18.06 -9.79 14.16
C PRO A 107 -18.15 -8.57 15.06
N ARG A 108 -18.39 -7.39 14.45
CA ARG A 108 -18.59 -6.13 15.16
C ARG A 108 -20.04 -6.01 15.56
N ARG A 109 -20.32 -5.92 16.85
CA ARG A 109 -21.64 -5.52 17.33
C ARG A 109 -21.82 -4.03 17.10
N GLN A 110 -22.84 -3.63 16.36
CA GLN A 110 -23.29 -2.24 16.36
C GLN A 110 -24.04 -1.98 17.65
N SER A 111 -23.49 -1.09 18.49
CA SER A 111 -24.22 -0.59 19.64
C SER A 111 -25.40 0.24 19.15
N SER A 112 -26.58 -0.04 19.68
CA SER A 112 -27.78 0.80 19.50
C SER A 112 -27.71 2.10 20.32
N LYS A 113 -26.74 2.22 21.25
CA LYS A 113 -26.60 3.40 22.13
C LYS A 113 -25.71 4.44 21.45
N PRO A 114 -26.08 5.73 21.50
CA PRO A 114 -25.26 6.80 20.98
C PRO A 114 -23.96 6.97 21.78
N ILE A 115 -22.90 7.47 21.14
CA ILE A 115 -21.53 7.51 21.70
C ILE A 115 -21.43 8.31 23.00
N GLU A 116 -22.22 9.35 23.17
CA GLU A 116 -22.29 10.18 24.39
C GLU A 116 -22.83 9.45 25.61
N GLN A 117 -23.51 8.32 25.43
CA GLN A 117 -23.94 7.43 26.52
C GLN A 117 -22.86 6.39 26.85
N LEU A 118 -21.90 6.16 25.98
CA LEU A 118 -20.89 5.13 26.10
C LEU A 118 -19.55 5.69 26.59
N LEU A 119 -19.24 6.96 26.25
CA LEU A 119 -17.97 7.59 26.56
C LEU A 119 -18.18 8.97 27.17
N SER A 120 -17.31 9.30 28.12
CA SER A 120 -17.19 10.63 28.72
C SER A 120 -15.83 11.23 28.48
N GLU A 121 -15.76 12.55 28.31
CA GLU A 121 -14.49 13.28 28.21
C GLU A 121 -13.65 13.04 29.48
N GLY A 122 -12.36 12.80 29.30
CA GLY A 122 -11.45 12.45 30.39
C GLY A 122 -11.41 10.99 30.77
N GLN A 123 -12.29 10.13 30.24
CA GLN A 123 -12.31 8.70 30.48
C GLN A 123 -11.05 8.03 29.92
N GLU A 124 -10.42 7.15 30.72
CA GLU A 124 -9.28 6.34 30.27
C GLU A 124 -9.79 5.01 29.68
N LEU A 125 -9.22 4.63 28.54
CA LEU A 125 -9.55 3.36 27.87
C LEU A 125 -8.31 2.77 27.18
N MET A 126 -8.33 1.45 27.01
CA MET A 126 -7.32 0.75 26.22
C MET A 126 -7.77 0.70 24.77
N VAL A 127 -6.91 1.18 23.86
CA VAL A 127 -7.19 1.24 22.42
C VAL A 127 -6.03 0.69 21.60
N GLN A 128 -6.36 0.07 20.49
CA GLN A 128 -5.43 -0.39 19.47
C GLN A 128 -5.55 0.47 18.22
N ILE A 129 -4.43 0.83 17.61
CA ILE A 129 -4.45 1.51 16.30
C ILE A 129 -4.85 0.49 15.23
N SER A 130 -5.99 0.73 14.59
CA SER A 130 -6.51 -0.10 13.49
C SER A 130 -6.07 0.41 12.12
N LYS A 131 -5.93 1.73 11.95
CA LYS A 131 -5.40 2.35 10.72
C LYS A 131 -4.44 3.48 11.07
N GLY A 132 -3.31 3.54 10.39
CA GLY A 132 -2.32 4.60 10.55
C GLY A 132 -2.85 5.98 10.15
N PRO A 133 -2.11 7.06 10.44
CA PRO A 133 -2.48 8.40 10.01
C PRO A 133 -2.41 8.51 8.49
N ILE A 134 -3.41 9.15 7.87
CA ILE A 134 -3.46 9.39 6.43
C ILE A 134 -3.52 10.90 6.18
N GLY A 135 -2.48 11.46 5.58
CA GLY A 135 -2.38 12.89 5.29
C GLY A 135 -2.52 13.75 6.55
N THR A 136 -3.52 14.61 6.60
CA THR A 136 -3.79 15.50 7.74
C THR A 136 -4.57 14.84 8.89
N LYS A 137 -5.11 13.62 8.70
CA LYS A 137 -5.96 12.93 9.68
C LYS A 137 -5.12 12.13 10.67
N GLY A 138 -5.57 12.08 11.95
CA GLY A 138 -4.99 11.22 12.98
C GLY A 138 -5.27 9.73 12.72
N SER A 139 -4.59 8.86 13.48
CA SER A 139 -4.79 7.41 13.45
C SER A 139 -6.23 7.04 13.83
N ARG A 140 -6.75 5.94 13.27
CA ARG A 140 -8.01 5.35 13.74
C ARG A 140 -7.72 4.30 14.80
N VAL A 141 -8.50 4.34 15.89
CA VAL A 141 -8.34 3.39 17.00
C VAL A 141 -9.63 2.64 17.29
N THR A 142 -9.49 1.47 17.90
CA THR A 142 -10.59 0.60 18.31
C THR A 142 -10.32 0.02 19.71
N THR A 143 -11.35 -0.29 20.44
CA THR A 143 -11.25 -1.05 21.70
C THR A 143 -11.31 -2.57 21.47
N TYR A 144 -11.62 -3.02 20.26
CA TYR A 144 -11.49 -4.43 19.87
C TYR A 144 -10.02 -4.78 19.70
N VAL A 145 -9.38 -5.17 20.79
CA VAL A 145 -7.96 -5.58 20.76
C VAL A 145 -7.84 -6.92 20.05
N SER A 146 -6.90 -6.99 19.12
CA SER A 146 -6.50 -8.22 18.44
C SER A 146 -5.00 -8.40 18.49
N LEU A 147 -4.53 -9.58 18.92
CA LEU A 147 -3.11 -9.92 18.99
C LEU A 147 -2.82 -11.03 17.98
N PRO A 148 -2.11 -10.72 16.88
CA PRO A 148 -1.77 -11.71 15.88
C PRO A 148 -0.60 -12.59 16.35
N GLY A 149 -0.87 -13.89 16.55
CA GLY A 149 0.12 -14.94 16.68
C GLY A 149 0.56 -15.48 15.32
N ARG A 150 1.26 -16.60 15.32
CA ARG A 150 1.65 -17.29 14.09
C ARG A 150 0.47 -17.98 13.42
N TYR A 151 -0.25 -18.77 14.17
CA TYR A 151 -1.36 -19.60 13.71
C TYR A 151 -2.72 -19.02 14.01
N LEU A 152 -2.81 -18.16 15.01
CA LEU A 152 -4.04 -17.62 15.57
C LEU A 152 -4.03 -16.08 15.59
N VAL A 153 -5.21 -15.48 15.61
CA VAL A 153 -5.41 -14.12 16.07
C VAL A 153 -6.23 -14.22 17.35
N PHE A 154 -5.71 -13.70 18.45
CA PHE A 154 -6.34 -13.71 19.75
C PHE A 154 -7.15 -12.43 19.95
N MET A 155 -8.37 -12.57 20.44
CA MET A 155 -9.31 -11.48 20.75
C MET A 155 -9.78 -11.60 22.19
N PRO A 156 -9.20 -10.83 23.12
CA PRO A 156 -9.48 -11.01 24.55
C PRO A 156 -10.90 -10.66 24.97
N ASN A 157 -11.58 -9.76 24.24
CA ASN A 157 -12.87 -9.20 24.61
C ASN A 157 -14.05 -9.77 23.80
N VAL A 158 -13.82 -10.80 22.99
CA VAL A 158 -14.86 -11.39 22.12
C VAL A 158 -14.79 -12.89 22.22
N GLU A 159 -15.80 -13.56 22.77
CA GLU A 159 -15.85 -15.02 22.82
C GLU A 159 -16.34 -15.60 21.49
N HIS A 160 -15.41 -15.84 20.57
CA HIS A 160 -15.72 -16.40 19.24
C HIS A 160 -14.57 -17.29 18.74
N ILE A 161 -14.90 -18.38 18.01
CA ILE A 161 -13.92 -19.20 17.28
C ILE A 161 -14.22 -19.10 15.80
N GLY A 162 -13.37 -18.33 15.08
CA GLY A 162 -13.37 -18.23 13.63
C GLY A 162 -12.31 -19.12 13.00
N VAL A 163 -12.52 -19.54 11.75
CA VAL A 163 -11.49 -20.19 10.92
C VAL A 163 -11.45 -19.47 9.59
N SER A 164 -10.24 -19.18 9.11
CA SER A 164 -10.03 -18.47 7.83
C SER A 164 -10.80 -19.12 6.70
N ARG A 165 -11.60 -18.36 5.97
CA ARG A 165 -12.35 -18.80 4.78
C ARG A 165 -11.43 -19.19 3.61
N ARG A 166 -10.14 -18.82 3.66
CA ARG A 166 -9.11 -19.20 2.67
C ARG A 166 -8.66 -20.65 2.79
N ILE A 167 -8.99 -21.34 3.89
CA ILE A 167 -8.81 -22.79 4.02
C ILE A 167 -9.95 -23.46 3.25
N ALA A 168 -9.63 -23.97 2.06
CA ALA A 168 -10.63 -24.40 1.10
C ALA A 168 -11.41 -25.66 1.53
N ARG A 169 -10.78 -26.56 2.32
CA ARG A 169 -11.37 -27.84 2.72
C ARG A 169 -12.22 -27.70 3.99
N ASP A 170 -13.50 -27.98 3.87
CA ASP A 170 -14.46 -27.92 5.00
C ASP A 170 -14.08 -28.86 6.15
N GLU A 171 -13.58 -30.07 5.81
CA GLU A 171 -13.09 -31.04 6.80
C GLU A 171 -11.95 -30.48 7.64
N GLU A 172 -11.02 -29.78 7.01
CA GLU A 172 -9.89 -29.15 7.70
C GLU A 172 -10.35 -27.96 8.58
N ARG A 173 -11.31 -27.17 8.10
CA ARG A 173 -11.92 -26.11 8.91
C ARG A 173 -12.61 -26.66 10.14
N ALA A 174 -13.37 -27.76 9.97
CA ALA A 174 -14.03 -28.45 11.09
C ALA A 174 -13.01 -29.00 12.09
N ARG A 175 -11.94 -29.68 11.59
CA ARG A 175 -10.85 -30.20 12.42
C ARG A 175 -10.18 -29.11 13.26
N LEU A 176 -9.82 -27.99 12.62
CA LEU A 176 -9.18 -26.86 13.32
C LEU A 176 -10.11 -26.23 14.35
N LYS A 177 -11.41 -26.07 14.01
CA LYS A 177 -12.43 -25.53 14.95
C LYS A 177 -12.59 -26.45 16.18
N ASP A 178 -12.53 -27.77 16.00
CA ASP A 178 -12.64 -28.73 17.10
C ASP A 178 -11.37 -28.76 17.97
N ILE A 179 -10.18 -28.62 17.39
CA ILE A 179 -8.97 -28.41 18.18
C ILE A 179 -9.09 -27.13 19.02
N MET A 180 -9.52 -26.02 18.42
CA MET A 180 -9.63 -24.76 19.13
C MET A 180 -10.63 -24.80 20.29
N LYS A 181 -11.74 -25.54 20.17
CA LYS A 181 -12.67 -25.76 21.30
C LYS A 181 -12.01 -26.42 22.51
N ARG A 182 -10.99 -27.28 22.28
CA ARG A 182 -10.25 -27.96 23.36
C ARG A 182 -9.12 -27.13 23.97
N VAL A 183 -8.46 -26.30 23.16
CA VAL A 183 -7.25 -25.56 23.59
C VAL A 183 -7.51 -24.11 23.99
N ARG A 184 -8.69 -23.53 23.63
CA ARG A 184 -9.00 -22.13 23.92
C ARG A 184 -9.08 -21.84 25.42
N GLN A 185 -8.75 -20.62 25.81
CA GLN A 185 -9.07 -20.10 27.14
C GLN A 185 -10.55 -19.63 27.16
N PRO A 186 -11.30 -19.90 28.27
CA PRO A 186 -12.66 -19.40 28.42
C PRO A 186 -12.74 -17.87 28.38
N GLY A 187 -13.83 -17.34 27.82
CA GLY A 187 -14.08 -15.89 27.75
C GLY A 187 -13.29 -15.15 26.66
N CYS A 188 -12.47 -15.86 25.88
CA CYS A 188 -11.65 -15.28 24.82
C CYS A 188 -12.00 -15.84 23.44
N GLY A 189 -11.75 -15.05 22.39
CA GLY A 189 -11.93 -15.45 21.01
C GLY A 189 -10.62 -15.70 20.27
N TYR A 190 -10.74 -16.51 19.24
CA TYR A 190 -9.60 -16.87 18.38
C TYR A 190 -10.05 -16.99 16.93
N ILE A 191 -9.27 -16.44 16.01
CA ILE A 191 -9.40 -16.67 14.58
C ILE A 191 -8.22 -17.51 14.13
N VAL A 192 -8.50 -18.70 13.59
CA VAL A 192 -7.48 -19.58 13.01
C VAL A 192 -7.06 -19.05 11.64
N ARG A 193 -5.77 -18.77 11.47
CA ARG A 193 -5.20 -18.20 10.23
C ARG A 193 -5.02 -19.27 9.15
N THR A 194 -4.91 -18.86 7.90
CA THR A 194 -4.71 -19.78 6.75
C THR A 194 -3.44 -20.63 6.88
N VAL A 195 -2.38 -20.12 7.51
CA VAL A 195 -1.12 -20.82 7.74
C VAL A 195 -1.27 -22.03 8.68
N SER A 196 -2.40 -22.15 9.37
CA SER A 196 -2.71 -23.27 10.29
C SER A 196 -3.19 -24.53 9.57
N GLU A 197 -3.31 -24.52 8.24
CA GLU A 197 -3.69 -25.73 7.49
C GLU A 197 -2.66 -26.85 7.71
N GLY A 198 -3.12 -28.03 8.18
CA GLY A 198 -2.28 -29.17 8.51
C GLY A 198 -1.49 -29.07 9.82
N VAL A 199 -1.65 -28.02 10.60
CA VAL A 199 -0.95 -27.80 11.89
C VAL A 199 -1.51 -28.74 12.96
N LYS A 200 -0.66 -29.21 13.85
CA LYS A 200 -1.01 -30.09 14.97
C LYS A 200 -1.56 -29.30 16.17
N GLU A 201 -2.27 -30.01 17.05
CA GLU A 201 -2.84 -29.43 18.28
C GLU A 201 -1.81 -28.76 19.18
N ASP A 202 -0.62 -29.38 19.35
CA ASP A 202 0.42 -28.85 20.21
C ASP A 202 0.97 -27.49 19.75
N GLU A 203 1.07 -27.30 18.41
CA GLU A 203 1.52 -26.04 17.84
C GLU A 203 0.47 -24.92 18.07
N LEU A 204 -0.83 -25.23 17.93
CA LEU A 204 -1.91 -24.30 18.23
C LEU A 204 -1.99 -23.96 19.72
N ARG A 205 -1.78 -24.96 20.60
CA ARG A 205 -1.74 -24.77 22.06
C ARG A 205 -0.60 -23.83 22.46
N SER A 206 0.60 -24.05 21.90
CA SER A 206 1.74 -23.17 22.16
C SER A 206 1.47 -21.71 21.74
N ASP A 207 0.78 -21.50 20.65
CA ASP A 207 0.40 -20.15 20.18
C ASP A 207 -0.66 -19.50 21.12
N VAL A 208 -1.64 -20.29 21.61
CA VAL A 208 -2.60 -19.86 22.62
C VAL A 208 -1.91 -19.42 23.91
N ASP A 209 -0.99 -20.25 24.44
CA ASP A 209 -0.29 -20.00 25.69
C ASP A 209 0.58 -18.73 25.58
N PHE A 210 1.29 -18.57 24.46
CA PHE A 210 2.08 -17.37 24.19
C PHE A 210 1.24 -16.10 24.16
N LEU A 211 0.12 -16.12 23.38
CA LEU A 211 -0.76 -14.96 23.25
C LEU A 211 -1.42 -14.59 24.57
N HIS A 212 -1.69 -15.58 25.42
CA HIS A 212 -2.24 -15.34 26.74
C HIS A 212 -1.22 -14.67 27.68
N VAL A 213 0.03 -15.15 27.68
CA VAL A 213 1.11 -14.51 28.46
C VAL A 213 1.33 -13.07 28.01
N LEU A 214 1.34 -12.83 26.70
CA LEU A 214 1.46 -11.47 26.13
C LEU A 214 0.30 -10.57 26.60
N TRP A 215 -0.92 -11.08 26.58
CA TRP A 215 -2.08 -10.34 27.06
C TRP A 215 -2.00 -9.98 28.53
N GLN A 216 -1.56 -10.90 29.38
CA GLN A 216 -1.35 -10.64 30.81
C GLN A 216 -0.30 -9.56 31.08
N ASP A 217 0.79 -9.53 30.28
CA ASP A 217 1.80 -8.47 30.34
C ASP A 217 1.21 -7.10 29.97
N ILE A 218 0.35 -7.04 28.93
CA ILE A 218 -0.35 -5.81 28.52
C ILE A 218 -1.27 -5.30 29.63
N LEU A 219 -2.04 -6.20 30.26
CA LEU A 219 -2.92 -5.86 31.40
C LEU A 219 -2.12 -5.34 32.59
N ALA A 220 -1.01 -5.99 32.94
CA ALA A 220 -0.15 -5.54 34.03
C ALA A 220 0.42 -4.13 33.76
N LYS A 221 0.83 -3.84 32.53
CA LYS A 221 1.28 -2.49 32.12
C LYS A 221 0.17 -1.46 32.16
N ARG A 222 -1.08 -1.84 31.83
CA ARG A 222 -2.25 -0.97 31.90
C ARG A 222 -2.49 -0.48 33.35
N GLU A 223 -2.35 -1.37 34.33
CA GLU A 223 -2.53 -1.02 35.76
C GLU A 223 -1.39 -0.13 36.29
N GLN A 224 -0.16 -0.31 35.77
CA GLN A 224 1.03 0.43 36.25
C GLN A 224 1.18 1.81 35.64
N LYS A 225 0.64 2.04 34.44
CA LYS A 225 0.85 3.30 33.68
C LYS A 225 -0.40 4.18 33.68
N GLY A 226 -0.19 5.50 33.84
CA GLY A 226 -1.25 6.52 33.62
C GLY A 226 -1.42 6.79 32.12
N ALA A 227 -2.63 7.25 31.73
CA ALA A 227 -2.90 7.67 30.34
C ALA A 227 -2.41 9.12 30.06
N PRO A 228 -1.87 9.42 28.86
CA PRO A 228 -1.64 8.49 27.76
C PRO A 228 -0.36 7.68 27.89
N ALA A 229 -0.35 6.39 27.51
CA ALA A 229 0.84 5.54 27.56
C ALA A 229 0.81 4.40 26.53
N LEU A 230 1.95 4.06 25.95
CA LEU A 230 2.13 2.84 25.15
C LEU A 230 2.16 1.62 26.07
N LEU A 231 1.26 0.66 25.84
CA LEU A 231 1.17 -0.61 26.56
C LEU A 231 1.90 -1.73 25.82
N HIS A 232 1.71 -1.78 24.49
CA HIS A 232 2.33 -2.78 23.62
C HIS A 232 2.66 -2.16 22.27
N ALA A 233 3.89 -2.35 21.82
CA ALA A 233 4.29 -2.06 20.45
C ALA A 233 4.14 -3.34 19.62
N ASP A 234 3.51 -3.25 18.44
CA ASP A 234 3.48 -4.39 17.51
C ASP A 234 4.89 -4.71 17.02
N LEU A 235 5.03 -5.90 16.47
CA LEU A 235 6.31 -6.40 15.95
C LEU A 235 6.86 -5.47 14.85
N SER A 236 8.19 -5.28 14.83
CA SER A 236 8.86 -4.61 13.70
C SER A 236 8.62 -5.38 12.40
N LEU A 237 8.89 -4.73 11.25
CA LEU A 237 8.69 -5.34 9.93
C LEU A 237 9.38 -6.70 9.81
N SER A 238 10.62 -6.83 10.27
CA SER A 238 11.38 -8.08 10.23
C SER A 238 10.65 -9.21 10.96
N PHE A 239 10.19 -8.95 12.19
CA PHE A 239 9.49 -9.94 12.99
C PHE A 239 8.10 -10.26 12.44
N ARG A 240 7.38 -9.25 11.90
CA ARG A 240 6.08 -9.46 11.22
C ARG A 240 6.24 -10.40 10.02
N VAL A 241 7.23 -10.13 9.18
CA VAL A 241 7.51 -10.96 7.99
C VAL A 241 7.93 -12.37 8.39
N VAL A 242 8.78 -12.52 9.39
CA VAL A 242 9.19 -13.83 9.90
C VAL A 242 7.99 -14.59 10.45
N ARG A 243 7.15 -13.96 11.27
CA ARG A 243 5.93 -14.57 11.80
C ARG A 243 4.98 -15.03 10.70
N ASP A 244 4.78 -14.21 9.67
CA ASP A 244 3.71 -14.40 8.68
C ASP A 244 4.16 -15.18 7.44
N LEU A 245 5.42 -15.05 7.04
CA LEU A 245 5.92 -15.61 5.78
C LEU A 245 7.00 -16.69 5.96
N PHE A 246 7.79 -16.65 7.05
CA PHE A 246 8.85 -17.64 7.26
C PHE A 246 8.28 -18.98 7.73
N GLY A 247 7.73 -19.74 6.76
CA GLY A 247 7.13 -21.07 6.96
C GLY A 247 7.94 -22.19 6.34
N LYS A 248 7.37 -23.41 6.31
CA LYS A 248 8.02 -24.63 5.78
C LYS A 248 8.44 -24.52 4.31
N LYS A 249 7.82 -23.59 3.56
CA LYS A 249 8.09 -23.37 2.12
C LYS A 249 9.28 -22.42 1.88
N VAL A 250 9.77 -21.71 2.91
CA VAL A 250 10.91 -20.80 2.77
C VAL A 250 12.18 -21.58 3.02
N ASP A 251 13.08 -21.57 2.05
CA ASP A 251 14.34 -22.32 2.12
C ASP A 251 15.41 -21.53 2.88
N ARG A 252 15.47 -20.22 2.70
CA ARG A 252 16.49 -19.35 3.32
C ARG A 252 15.91 -18.01 3.75
N LEU A 253 16.39 -17.52 4.88
CA LEU A 253 16.18 -16.16 5.38
C LEU A 253 17.54 -15.49 5.52
N TRP A 254 17.80 -14.46 4.75
CA TRP A 254 19.02 -13.66 4.78
C TRP A 254 18.82 -12.39 5.57
N ILE A 255 19.75 -12.05 6.44
CA ILE A 255 19.74 -10.81 7.24
C ILE A 255 21.14 -10.21 7.23
N ASP A 256 21.28 -8.93 6.88
CA ASP A 256 22.57 -8.23 6.79
C ASP A 256 23.01 -7.57 8.11
N SER A 257 22.11 -7.40 9.10
CA SER A 257 22.44 -6.88 10.42
C SER A 257 22.68 -8.01 11.42
N ARG A 258 23.81 -8.01 12.08
CA ARG A 258 24.18 -9.01 13.10
C ARG A 258 23.23 -8.95 14.31
N GLU A 259 22.83 -7.75 14.72
CA GLU A 259 21.92 -7.55 15.85
C GLU A 259 20.53 -8.10 15.52
N GLU A 260 19.99 -7.74 14.36
CA GLU A 260 18.68 -8.22 13.91
C GLU A 260 18.68 -9.74 13.64
N TYR A 261 19.78 -10.26 13.07
CA TYR A 261 19.97 -11.70 12.88
C TYR A 261 19.85 -12.46 14.20
N GLN A 262 20.53 -12.00 15.26
CA GLN A 262 20.48 -12.66 16.56
C GLN A 262 19.07 -12.58 17.15
N ALA A 263 18.44 -11.39 17.10
CA ALA A 263 17.10 -11.17 17.64
C ALA A 263 16.04 -12.03 16.90
N VAL A 264 16.11 -12.10 15.57
CA VAL A 264 15.21 -12.93 14.74
C VAL A 264 15.45 -14.42 15.00
N ARG A 265 16.71 -14.84 15.14
CA ARG A 265 17.07 -16.22 15.46
C ARG A 265 16.52 -16.65 16.81
N ASP A 266 16.67 -15.82 17.84
CA ASP A 266 16.13 -16.07 19.17
C ASP A 266 14.61 -16.11 19.18
N PHE A 267 13.98 -15.26 18.37
CA PHE A 267 12.53 -15.28 18.17
C PHE A 267 12.06 -16.60 17.53
N VAL A 268 12.67 -17.01 16.41
CA VAL A 268 12.32 -18.26 15.71
C VAL A 268 12.62 -19.49 16.56
N GLN A 269 13.71 -19.48 17.35
CA GLN A 269 14.06 -20.56 18.27
C GLN A 269 12.95 -20.88 19.27
N ARG A 270 12.14 -19.88 19.67
CA ARG A 270 11.03 -20.06 20.61
C ARG A 270 9.79 -20.66 19.96
N PHE A 271 9.54 -20.36 18.67
CA PHE A 271 8.30 -20.75 17.98
C PHE A 271 8.45 -21.88 16.99
N SER A 272 9.63 -22.05 16.40
CA SER A 272 9.90 -23.07 15.36
C SER A 272 11.37 -23.40 15.32
N PRO A 273 11.88 -24.12 16.35
CA PRO A 273 13.31 -24.46 16.49
C PRO A 273 13.89 -25.14 15.24
N GLU A 274 13.07 -25.95 14.55
CA GLU A 274 13.45 -26.67 13.33
C GLU A 274 13.78 -25.76 12.14
N GLN A 275 13.34 -24.50 12.16
CA GLN A 275 13.58 -23.54 11.06
C GLN A 275 14.81 -22.67 11.32
N THR A 276 15.39 -22.69 12.51
CA THR A 276 16.52 -21.84 12.89
C THR A 276 17.74 -22.06 11.98
N SER A 277 17.96 -23.28 11.48
CA SER A 277 19.03 -23.61 10.53
C SER A 277 18.93 -22.94 9.16
N ARG A 278 17.76 -22.37 8.81
CA ARG A 278 17.51 -21.68 7.54
C ARG A 278 17.76 -20.18 7.62
N ILE A 279 18.12 -19.66 8.80
CA ILE A 279 18.42 -18.24 9.00
C ILE A 279 19.92 -18.05 8.82
N HIS A 280 20.29 -17.14 7.93
CA HIS A 280 21.67 -16.88 7.56
C HIS A 280 22.01 -15.40 7.74
N LEU A 281 23.17 -15.15 8.35
CA LEU A 281 23.76 -13.82 8.35
C LEU A 281 24.44 -13.57 7.01
N TYR A 282 24.15 -12.44 6.40
CA TYR A 282 24.85 -11.99 5.20
C TYR A 282 25.95 -11.00 5.62
N ASP A 283 27.19 -11.36 5.43
CA ASP A 283 28.37 -10.61 5.88
C ASP A 283 29.36 -10.28 4.75
N LYS A 284 28.86 -10.21 3.51
CA LYS A 284 29.68 -9.81 2.36
C LYS A 284 29.74 -8.29 2.23
N ASP A 285 30.78 -7.77 1.55
CA ASP A 285 30.97 -6.34 1.29
C ASP A 285 29.91 -5.75 0.35
N GLU A 286 29.39 -6.54 -0.58
CA GLU A 286 28.30 -6.15 -1.47
C GLU A 286 26.97 -6.10 -0.70
N SER A 287 26.10 -5.12 -0.99
CA SER A 287 24.76 -5.05 -0.41
C SER A 287 23.95 -6.32 -0.70
N LEU A 288 23.22 -6.82 0.28
CA LEU A 288 22.34 -8.00 0.14
C LEU A 288 21.33 -7.82 -1.01
N PHE A 289 20.74 -6.65 -1.15
CA PHE A 289 19.74 -6.38 -2.18
C PHE A 289 20.36 -6.25 -3.57
N ASP A 290 21.58 -5.71 -3.69
CA ASP A 290 22.32 -5.69 -4.96
C ASP A 290 22.71 -7.11 -5.37
N HIS A 291 23.23 -7.91 -4.43
CA HIS A 291 23.61 -9.31 -4.65
C HIS A 291 22.45 -10.17 -5.17
N LEU A 292 21.23 -9.92 -4.68
CA LEU A 292 20.00 -10.64 -5.08
C LEU A 292 19.25 -9.98 -6.23
N GLY A 293 19.74 -8.86 -6.80
CA GLY A 293 19.11 -8.12 -7.89
C GLY A 293 17.82 -7.37 -7.49
N VAL A 294 17.56 -7.23 -6.19
CA VAL A 294 16.36 -6.60 -5.66
C VAL A 294 16.30 -5.11 -5.99
N GLU A 295 17.45 -4.39 -5.93
CA GLU A 295 17.50 -2.95 -6.25
C GLU A 295 17.12 -2.69 -7.72
N GLN A 296 17.54 -3.58 -8.63
CA GLN A 296 17.19 -3.47 -10.05
C GLN A 296 15.69 -3.67 -10.28
N GLU A 297 15.08 -4.65 -9.61
CA GLU A 297 13.64 -4.88 -9.70
C GLU A 297 12.83 -3.76 -9.03
N MET A 298 13.33 -3.16 -7.95
CA MET A 298 12.74 -1.97 -7.34
C MET A 298 12.74 -0.77 -8.30
N ALA A 299 13.87 -0.49 -8.94
CA ALA A 299 13.96 0.58 -9.94
C ALA A 299 13.01 0.33 -11.13
N ARG A 300 12.89 -0.93 -11.57
CA ARG A 300 11.94 -1.34 -12.61
C ARG A 300 10.48 -1.17 -12.15
N ALA A 301 10.18 -1.49 -10.89
CA ALA A 301 8.84 -1.34 -10.31
C ALA A 301 8.44 0.13 -10.11
N LEU A 302 9.36 1.06 -10.00
CA LEU A 302 9.09 2.51 -9.95
C LEU A 302 8.99 3.15 -11.34
N SER A 303 9.46 2.45 -12.39
CA SER A 303 9.40 2.98 -13.75
C SER A 303 7.98 2.95 -14.31
N ARG A 304 7.56 4.04 -14.98
CA ARG A 304 6.30 4.10 -15.72
C ARG A 304 6.25 3.06 -16.83
N LYS A 305 7.40 2.77 -17.47
CA LYS A 305 7.52 1.86 -18.63
C LYS A 305 8.23 0.57 -18.24
N VAL A 306 7.61 -0.57 -18.52
CA VAL A 306 8.14 -1.91 -18.27
C VAL A 306 8.32 -2.66 -19.57
N TRP A 307 9.55 -3.05 -19.87
CA TRP A 307 9.88 -3.78 -21.09
C TRP A 307 9.56 -5.26 -20.96
N LEU A 308 8.99 -5.83 -22.02
CA LEU A 308 8.74 -7.25 -22.19
C LEU A 308 9.93 -7.91 -22.91
N LYS A 309 10.15 -9.20 -22.70
CA LYS A 309 11.23 -9.96 -23.35
C LYS A 309 11.07 -10.00 -24.87
N SER A 310 9.84 -9.96 -25.37
CA SER A 310 9.52 -9.88 -26.80
C SER A 310 9.95 -8.56 -27.46
N GLY A 311 10.24 -7.51 -26.67
CA GLY A 311 10.52 -6.16 -27.17
C GLY A 311 9.29 -5.24 -27.14
N GLY A 312 8.13 -5.74 -26.75
CA GLY A 312 6.98 -4.93 -26.36
C GLY A 312 7.20 -4.25 -25.01
N HIS A 313 6.23 -3.49 -24.54
CA HIS A 313 6.29 -2.87 -23.22
C HIS A 313 4.90 -2.55 -22.68
N LEU A 314 4.83 -2.46 -21.35
CA LEU A 314 3.70 -1.93 -20.61
C LEU A 314 3.95 -0.47 -20.26
N VAL A 315 2.90 0.34 -20.26
CA VAL A 315 2.88 1.68 -19.67
C VAL A 315 1.88 1.65 -18.53
N ILE A 316 2.32 1.99 -17.32
CA ILE A 316 1.49 1.92 -16.11
C ILE A 316 1.31 3.34 -15.58
N ASP A 317 0.08 3.83 -15.62
CA ASP A 317 -0.30 5.16 -15.18
C ASP A 317 -1.32 5.10 -14.03
N HIS A 318 -1.06 5.90 -13.01
CA HIS A 318 -1.98 6.06 -11.88
C HIS A 318 -2.78 7.35 -12.06
N THR A 319 -4.10 7.21 -12.03
CA THR A 319 -5.02 8.34 -11.91
C THR A 319 -5.48 8.47 -10.46
N GLU A 320 -6.33 9.45 -10.16
CA GLU A 320 -6.91 9.61 -8.83
C GLU A 320 -7.76 8.40 -8.40
N ALA A 321 -8.52 7.82 -9.33
CA ALA A 321 -9.51 6.77 -9.04
C ALA A 321 -9.07 5.36 -9.42
N MET A 322 -8.18 5.20 -10.40
CA MET A 322 -7.81 3.90 -10.96
C MET A 322 -6.37 3.86 -11.49
N THR A 323 -5.89 2.66 -11.76
CA THR A 323 -4.64 2.44 -12.50
C THR A 323 -4.96 1.98 -13.90
N VAL A 324 -4.28 2.54 -14.91
CA VAL A 324 -4.41 2.13 -16.30
C VAL A 324 -3.10 1.51 -16.76
N ILE A 325 -3.18 0.37 -17.45
CA ILE A 325 -2.02 -0.35 -17.98
C ILE A 325 -2.24 -0.52 -19.49
N ASP A 326 -1.40 0.12 -20.28
CA ASP A 326 -1.42 0.07 -21.74
C ASP A 326 -0.35 -0.91 -22.26
N VAL A 327 -0.72 -1.80 -23.18
CA VAL A 327 0.14 -2.83 -23.76
C VAL A 327 0.57 -2.43 -25.17
N ASN A 328 1.87 -2.32 -25.39
CA ASN A 328 2.46 -1.91 -26.67
C ASN A 328 3.36 -3.00 -27.27
N THR A 329 3.30 -3.21 -28.60
CA THR A 329 4.19 -4.13 -29.32
C THR A 329 5.63 -3.64 -29.40
N GLY A 330 5.84 -2.31 -29.29
CA GLY A 330 7.16 -1.71 -29.46
C GLY A 330 7.77 -1.98 -30.84
N ARG A 331 8.99 -2.52 -30.85
CA ARG A 331 9.72 -2.88 -32.09
C ARG A 331 9.50 -4.34 -32.51
N PHE A 332 8.60 -5.05 -31.85
CA PHE A 332 8.35 -6.45 -32.14
C PHE A 332 7.50 -6.59 -33.42
N VAL A 333 8.17 -6.81 -34.54
CA VAL A 333 7.54 -7.05 -35.84
C VAL A 333 7.65 -8.53 -36.15
N GLY A 334 6.54 -9.28 -36.07
CA GLY A 334 6.49 -10.72 -36.39
C GLY A 334 6.82 -10.98 -37.87
N LYS A 335 7.33 -12.18 -38.14
CA LYS A 335 7.85 -12.52 -39.48
C LYS A 335 6.77 -13.04 -40.46
N ARG A 336 5.58 -13.49 -40.04
CA ARG A 336 4.60 -14.16 -40.92
C ARG A 336 3.12 -13.90 -40.65
N ASP A 337 2.68 -13.69 -39.40
CA ASP A 337 1.28 -13.47 -39.03
C ASP A 337 1.21 -12.38 -37.96
N GLN A 338 0.50 -11.28 -38.26
CA GLN A 338 0.33 -10.15 -37.35
C GLN A 338 -0.46 -10.58 -36.11
N GLU A 339 -1.54 -11.32 -36.29
CA GLU A 339 -2.40 -11.80 -35.20
C GLU A 339 -1.66 -12.72 -34.23
N GLU A 340 -0.78 -13.61 -34.73
CA GLU A 340 0.05 -14.48 -33.88
C GLU A 340 1.09 -13.69 -33.09
N THR A 341 1.63 -12.63 -33.67
CA THR A 341 2.57 -11.72 -33.03
C THR A 341 1.87 -10.95 -31.89
N ILE A 342 0.68 -10.43 -32.14
CA ILE A 342 -0.14 -9.73 -31.15
C ILE A 342 -0.49 -10.70 -30.01
N LEU A 343 -0.98 -11.91 -30.32
CA LEU A 343 -1.30 -12.91 -29.31
C LEU A 343 -0.12 -13.22 -28.41
N ARG A 344 1.07 -13.43 -28.97
CA ARG A 344 2.27 -13.72 -28.19
C ARG A 344 2.63 -12.55 -27.27
N ASN A 345 2.57 -11.32 -27.77
CA ASN A 345 2.85 -10.12 -26.97
C ASN A 345 1.83 -9.97 -25.84
N ASN A 346 0.54 -10.15 -26.12
CA ASN A 346 -0.51 -10.06 -25.12
C ASN A 346 -0.43 -11.17 -24.06
N LEU A 347 -0.05 -12.39 -24.43
CA LEU A 347 0.19 -13.48 -23.47
C LEU A 347 1.36 -13.20 -22.53
N GLU A 348 2.43 -12.59 -23.05
CA GLU A 348 3.55 -12.15 -22.22
C GLU A 348 3.15 -10.98 -21.32
N ALA A 349 2.44 -10.00 -21.89
CA ALA A 349 1.90 -8.85 -21.16
C ALA A 349 0.97 -9.27 -20.01
N ALA A 350 0.09 -10.24 -20.22
CA ALA A 350 -0.82 -10.74 -19.17
C ALA A 350 -0.07 -11.25 -17.94
N LYS A 351 1.04 -11.98 -18.13
CA LYS A 351 1.89 -12.45 -17.03
C LYS A 351 2.63 -11.31 -16.34
N GLU A 352 3.17 -10.38 -17.13
CA GLU A 352 3.90 -9.22 -16.60
C GLU A 352 2.95 -8.27 -15.85
N VAL A 353 1.73 -8.05 -16.33
CA VAL A 353 0.69 -7.26 -15.66
C VAL A 353 0.41 -7.83 -14.27
N ALA A 354 0.14 -9.14 -14.17
CA ALA A 354 -0.09 -9.81 -12.90
C ALA A 354 1.12 -9.67 -11.95
N TYR A 355 2.33 -9.83 -12.47
CA TYR A 355 3.56 -9.66 -11.72
C TYR A 355 3.73 -8.22 -11.20
N GLN A 356 3.59 -7.21 -12.07
CA GLN A 356 3.74 -5.81 -11.71
C GLN A 356 2.66 -5.35 -10.73
N MET A 357 1.41 -5.81 -10.87
CA MET A 357 0.35 -5.50 -9.91
C MET A 357 0.69 -6.01 -8.51
N LYS A 358 1.22 -7.23 -8.40
CA LYS A 358 1.64 -7.83 -7.13
C LYS A 358 2.87 -7.12 -6.56
N LEU A 359 3.93 -6.95 -7.35
CA LEU A 359 5.19 -6.34 -6.93
C LEU A 359 5.01 -4.89 -6.46
N ARG A 360 4.27 -4.09 -7.23
CA ARG A 360 3.98 -2.68 -6.90
C ARG A 360 2.93 -2.52 -5.81
N GLY A 361 2.16 -3.56 -5.47
CA GLY A 361 1.07 -3.47 -4.52
C GLY A 361 -0.15 -2.70 -5.05
N ILE A 362 -0.33 -2.66 -6.39
CA ILE A 362 -1.44 -1.93 -7.03
C ILE A 362 -2.77 -2.56 -6.62
N GLY A 363 -3.71 -1.75 -6.13
CA GLY A 363 -5.04 -2.17 -5.72
C GLY A 363 -6.11 -1.13 -6.07
N GLY A 364 -7.37 -1.53 -5.97
CA GLY A 364 -8.52 -0.75 -6.43
C GLY A 364 -8.97 -1.16 -7.81
N ILE A 365 -9.42 -0.21 -8.61
CA ILE A 365 -9.85 -0.43 -10.00
C ILE A 365 -8.62 -0.33 -10.91
N ILE A 366 -8.43 -1.35 -11.76
CA ILE A 366 -7.32 -1.42 -12.71
C ILE A 366 -7.91 -1.76 -14.07
N ILE A 367 -7.54 -0.99 -15.09
CA ILE A 367 -7.92 -1.21 -16.48
C ILE A 367 -6.69 -1.61 -17.26
N VAL A 368 -6.76 -2.71 -17.97
CA VAL A 368 -5.69 -3.17 -18.86
C VAL A 368 -6.17 -3.07 -20.29
N ASP A 369 -5.44 -2.32 -21.12
CA ASP A 369 -5.68 -2.15 -22.54
C ASP A 369 -4.72 -3.10 -23.30
N PHE A 370 -5.27 -4.23 -23.73
CA PHE A 370 -4.53 -5.20 -24.54
C PHE A 370 -4.58 -4.81 -26.00
N ILE A 371 -3.55 -5.17 -26.75
CA ILE A 371 -3.53 -4.94 -28.21
C ILE A 371 -4.70 -5.70 -28.84
N ASP A 372 -5.43 -5.04 -29.72
CA ASP A 372 -6.61 -5.58 -30.39
C ASP A 372 -6.37 -6.94 -31.03
N MET A 373 -7.27 -7.87 -30.80
CA MET A 373 -7.28 -9.21 -31.38
C MET A 373 -8.60 -9.47 -32.09
N GLU A 374 -8.53 -9.83 -33.36
CA GLU A 374 -9.72 -10.13 -34.18
C GLU A 374 -10.41 -11.42 -33.73
N ARG A 375 -9.61 -12.46 -33.39
CA ARG A 375 -10.13 -13.80 -33.08
C ARG A 375 -10.52 -13.91 -31.59
N GLU A 376 -11.79 -14.17 -31.32
CA GLU A 376 -12.32 -14.41 -29.96
C GLU A 376 -11.52 -15.48 -29.20
N LYS A 377 -11.14 -16.57 -29.88
CA LYS A 377 -10.29 -17.62 -29.30
C LYS A 377 -8.95 -17.10 -28.76
N ASN A 378 -8.40 -16.06 -29.36
CA ASN A 378 -7.15 -15.46 -28.91
C ASN A 378 -7.40 -14.55 -27.69
N ARG A 379 -8.52 -13.81 -27.66
CA ARG A 379 -8.97 -13.06 -26.48
C ARG A 379 -9.16 -13.99 -25.28
N ASP A 380 -9.82 -15.13 -25.46
CA ASP A 380 -10.00 -16.12 -24.39
C ASP A 380 -8.66 -16.66 -23.85
N LYS A 381 -7.67 -16.92 -24.72
CA LYS A 381 -6.35 -17.37 -24.27
C LYS A 381 -5.64 -16.34 -23.40
N VAL A 382 -5.71 -15.04 -23.76
CA VAL A 382 -5.10 -13.95 -23.00
C VAL A 382 -5.82 -13.80 -21.65
N TYR A 383 -7.15 -13.85 -21.66
CA TYR A 383 -7.95 -13.82 -20.43
C TYR A 383 -7.58 -14.95 -19.46
N HIS A 384 -7.51 -16.20 -19.95
CA HIS A 384 -7.12 -17.33 -19.11
C HIS A 384 -5.67 -17.24 -18.62
N ALA A 385 -4.74 -16.76 -19.46
CA ALA A 385 -3.36 -16.56 -19.04
C ALA A 385 -3.23 -15.51 -17.93
N LEU A 386 -4.07 -14.46 -17.95
CA LEU A 386 -4.12 -13.47 -16.87
C LEU A 386 -4.69 -14.08 -15.59
N LEU A 387 -5.81 -14.82 -15.69
CA LEU A 387 -6.40 -15.52 -14.53
C LEU A 387 -5.42 -16.48 -13.88
N ASP A 388 -4.72 -17.29 -14.68
CA ASP A 388 -3.72 -18.23 -14.19
C ASP A 388 -2.57 -17.51 -13.48
N ALA A 389 -2.08 -16.41 -14.05
CA ALA A 389 -1.03 -15.59 -13.44
C ALA A 389 -1.48 -14.93 -12.13
N MET A 390 -2.75 -14.54 -12.04
CA MET A 390 -3.35 -13.96 -10.84
C MET A 390 -3.71 -14.98 -9.76
N SER A 391 -3.77 -16.27 -10.08
CA SER A 391 -4.17 -17.33 -9.13
C SER A 391 -3.25 -17.44 -7.91
N THR A 392 -1.99 -17.02 -8.02
CA THR A 392 -1.00 -17.00 -6.93
C THR A 392 -1.05 -15.73 -6.08
N ASP A 393 -1.89 -14.74 -6.45
CA ASP A 393 -2.03 -13.51 -5.69
C ASP A 393 -2.81 -13.76 -4.40
N LYS A 394 -2.29 -13.22 -3.28
CA LYS A 394 -2.94 -13.31 -1.98
C LYS A 394 -4.11 -12.33 -1.83
N ALA A 395 -4.11 -11.25 -2.63
CA ALA A 395 -5.18 -10.26 -2.63
C ALA A 395 -6.42 -10.80 -3.34
N ARG A 396 -7.61 -10.46 -2.84
CA ARG A 396 -8.85 -10.79 -3.54
C ARG A 396 -8.91 -10.01 -4.84
N THR A 397 -9.08 -10.73 -5.95
CA THR A 397 -9.11 -10.14 -7.28
C THR A 397 -10.30 -10.64 -8.05
N ARG A 398 -11.00 -9.73 -8.72
CA ARG A 398 -12.05 -10.04 -9.70
C ARG A 398 -11.61 -9.50 -11.05
N VAL A 399 -11.66 -10.35 -12.07
CA VAL A 399 -11.22 -10.02 -13.43
C VAL A 399 -12.44 -10.18 -14.36
N SER A 400 -12.79 -9.14 -15.11
CA SER A 400 -13.83 -9.20 -16.14
C SER A 400 -13.33 -9.93 -17.39
N ARG A 401 -14.22 -10.37 -18.25
CA ARG A 401 -13.84 -10.81 -19.61
C ARG A 401 -13.37 -9.62 -20.45
N ILE A 402 -12.57 -9.90 -21.48
CA ILE A 402 -12.15 -8.87 -22.45
C ILE A 402 -13.41 -8.30 -23.11
N SER A 403 -13.54 -6.99 -23.04
CA SER A 403 -14.63 -6.24 -23.70
C SER A 403 -14.41 -6.19 -25.23
N ASP A 404 -15.44 -5.73 -25.97
CA ASP A 404 -15.32 -5.51 -27.42
C ASP A 404 -14.27 -4.46 -27.80
N LEU A 405 -13.88 -3.61 -26.82
CA LEU A 405 -12.84 -2.59 -26.98
C LEU A 405 -11.43 -3.11 -26.59
N GLY A 406 -11.24 -4.41 -26.35
CA GLY A 406 -9.94 -4.96 -25.95
C GLY A 406 -9.58 -4.78 -24.46
N LEU A 407 -10.45 -4.15 -23.66
CA LEU A 407 -10.17 -3.82 -22.28
C LEU A 407 -10.50 -4.96 -21.31
N ILE A 408 -9.67 -5.14 -20.29
CA ILE A 408 -9.97 -5.97 -19.11
C ILE A 408 -10.07 -5.07 -17.88
N GLU A 409 -11.18 -5.20 -17.17
CA GLU A 409 -11.40 -4.54 -15.88
C GLU A 409 -11.00 -5.49 -14.74
N ILE A 410 -10.19 -4.99 -13.81
CA ILE A 410 -9.74 -5.76 -12.64
C ILE A 410 -10.08 -4.96 -11.40
N SER A 411 -10.72 -5.61 -10.43
CA SER A 411 -10.88 -5.08 -9.08
C SER A 411 -9.98 -5.90 -8.14
N ARG A 412 -8.98 -5.27 -7.52
CA ARG A 412 -8.03 -5.90 -6.61
C ARG A 412 -8.06 -5.23 -5.25
N GLU A 413 -8.13 -6.03 -4.20
CA GLU A 413 -8.10 -5.57 -2.81
C GLU A 413 -6.78 -4.82 -2.53
N ARG A 414 -6.86 -3.68 -1.81
CA ARG A 414 -5.69 -2.93 -1.34
C ARG A 414 -5.19 -3.54 -0.05
N VAL A 415 -4.22 -4.45 -0.15
CA VAL A 415 -3.61 -5.13 1.01
C VAL A 415 -2.46 -4.36 1.64
N ARG A 416 -1.89 -3.40 0.91
CA ARG A 416 -0.82 -2.49 1.36
C ARG A 416 -0.84 -1.21 0.54
N GLU A 417 -0.07 -0.22 0.96
CA GLU A 417 0.17 0.98 0.16
C GLU A 417 0.96 0.62 -1.10
N ASP A 418 0.62 1.29 -2.21
CA ASP A 418 1.32 1.15 -3.48
C ASP A 418 2.77 1.61 -3.36
N LEU A 419 3.71 0.85 -3.93
CA LEU A 419 5.15 1.10 -3.85
C LEU A 419 5.53 2.50 -4.36
N LEU A 420 4.88 2.97 -5.44
CA LEU A 420 5.13 4.29 -5.99
C LEU A 420 4.74 5.38 -4.99
N ARG A 421 3.58 5.25 -4.33
CA ARG A 421 3.10 6.23 -3.34
C ARG A 421 3.94 6.24 -2.07
N SER A 422 4.45 5.08 -1.66
CA SER A 422 5.27 4.97 -0.44
C SER A 422 6.71 5.48 -0.64
N LEU A 423 7.23 5.43 -1.87
CA LEU A 423 8.63 5.78 -2.18
C LEU A 423 8.80 7.09 -2.96
N SER A 424 7.71 7.69 -3.46
CA SER A 424 7.77 8.88 -4.32
C SER A 424 6.81 9.97 -3.85
N GLU A 425 7.12 11.19 -4.22
CA GLU A 425 6.27 12.37 -4.02
C GLU A 425 5.83 12.94 -5.37
N PRO A 426 4.67 13.63 -5.46
CA PRO A 426 4.28 14.33 -6.67
C PRO A 426 5.37 15.30 -7.11
N CYS A 427 5.62 15.40 -8.41
CA CYS A 427 6.59 16.33 -8.95
C CYS A 427 6.20 17.77 -8.60
N HIS A 428 7.05 18.48 -7.87
CA HIS A 428 6.80 19.86 -7.45
C HIS A 428 6.71 20.83 -8.63
N TYR A 429 7.37 20.53 -9.76
CA TYR A 429 7.38 21.39 -10.92
C TYR A 429 6.05 21.38 -11.69
N CYS A 430 5.42 20.23 -11.88
CA CYS A 430 4.11 20.13 -12.55
C CYS A 430 2.97 19.77 -11.59
N GLU A 431 3.23 19.77 -10.27
CA GLU A 431 2.26 19.42 -9.22
C GLU A 431 1.57 18.06 -9.44
N GLY A 432 2.29 17.12 -10.06
CA GLY A 432 1.79 15.80 -10.40
C GLY A 432 0.99 15.73 -11.70
N ARG A 433 0.80 16.85 -12.42
CA ARG A 433 0.04 16.88 -13.70
C ARG A 433 0.70 16.08 -14.82
N GLY A 434 2.05 15.95 -14.81
CA GLY A 434 2.82 15.28 -15.86
C GLY A 434 3.08 16.12 -17.10
N TYR A 435 2.58 17.35 -17.17
CA TYR A 435 2.78 18.32 -18.25
C TYR A 435 2.77 19.75 -17.72
N THR A 436 3.36 20.65 -18.48
CA THR A 436 3.30 22.10 -18.31
C THR A 436 2.87 22.76 -19.63
N LYS A 437 2.43 24.01 -19.59
CA LYS A 437 2.19 24.77 -20.81
C LYS A 437 3.48 24.84 -21.63
N SER A 438 3.37 24.85 -22.95
CA SER A 438 4.51 25.09 -23.82
C SER A 438 4.99 26.55 -23.71
N PRO A 439 6.27 26.84 -23.92
CA PRO A 439 6.78 28.22 -23.98
C PRO A 439 5.98 29.10 -24.96
N THR A 440 5.57 28.55 -26.10
CA THR A 440 4.73 29.23 -27.09
C THR A 440 3.36 29.63 -26.54
N THR A 441 2.74 28.72 -25.76
CA THR A 441 1.44 29.02 -25.11
C THR A 441 1.57 30.20 -24.14
N VAL A 442 2.64 30.17 -23.33
CA VAL A 442 2.93 31.25 -22.35
C VAL A 442 3.25 32.56 -23.08
N ALA A 443 4.04 32.54 -24.16
CA ALA A 443 4.32 33.71 -24.96
C ALA A 443 3.03 34.37 -25.51
N TYR A 444 2.09 33.55 -25.99
CA TYR A 444 0.81 34.08 -26.47
C TYR A 444 -0.12 34.56 -25.34
N GLU A 445 -0.01 34.01 -24.15
CA GLU A 445 -0.67 34.57 -22.96
C GLU A 445 -0.10 35.96 -22.65
N ILE A 446 1.21 36.10 -22.63
CA ILE A 446 1.92 37.36 -22.45
C ILE A 446 1.43 38.39 -23.49
N PHE A 447 1.37 38.03 -24.78
CA PHE A 447 0.88 38.95 -25.83
C PHE A 447 -0.54 39.41 -25.58
N ARG A 448 -1.44 38.53 -25.13
CA ARG A 448 -2.84 38.91 -24.79
C ARG A 448 -2.88 39.87 -23.60
N ASP A 449 -2.10 39.60 -22.58
CA ASP A 449 -2.08 40.43 -21.38
C ASP A 449 -1.43 41.77 -21.63
N VAL A 450 -0.36 41.83 -22.43
CA VAL A 450 0.26 43.11 -22.85
C VAL A 450 -0.72 43.96 -23.66
N ARG A 451 -1.50 43.38 -24.60
CA ARG A 451 -2.55 44.11 -25.31
C ARG A 451 -3.62 44.66 -24.36
N ARG A 452 -4.00 43.88 -23.34
CA ARG A 452 -4.99 44.31 -22.34
C ARG A 452 -4.51 45.50 -21.50
N ILE A 453 -3.23 45.47 -21.10
CA ILE A 453 -2.61 46.52 -20.28
C ILE A 453 -2.24 47.72 -21.11
N GLY A 454 -1.73 47.50 -22.33
CA GLY A 454 -1.21 48.57 -23.20
C GLY A 454 -2.30 49.38 -23.95
N SER A 455 -3.57 49.27 -23.56
CA SER A 455 -4.68 50.02 -24.14
C SER A 455 -4.73 51.51 -23.72
N SER A 456 -3.69 52.00 -23.02
CA SER A 456 -3.58 53.39 -22.57
C SER A 456 -3.14 54.30 -23.73
N PRO A 457 -3.68 55.57 -23.82
CA PRO A 457 -3.28 56.52 -24.88
C PRO A 457 -1.88 57.11 -24.69
N GLU A 458 -1.24 56.92 -23.53
CA GLU A 458 0.11 57.43 -23.24
C GLU A 458 1.17 56.36 -23.54
N PRO A 459 2.33 56.76 -24.15
CA PRO A 459 3.41 55.83 -24.41
C PRO A 459 3.97 55.24 -23.11
N GLN A 460 3.95 53.93 -22.99
CA GLN A 460 4.34 53.19 -21.79
C GLN A 460 5.60 52.34 -22.06
N ARG A 461 6.30 51.98 -20.98
CA ARG A 461 7.28 50.92 -21.00
C ARG A 461 6.72 49.73 -20.25
N ILE A 462 6.70 48.59 -20.90
CA ILE A 462 6.23 47.32 -20.30
C ILE A 462 7.45 46.42 -20.14
N VAL A 463 7.70 46.01 -18.93
CA VAL A 463 8.77 45.03 -18.60
C VAL A 463 8.09 43.68 -18.40
N ILE A 464 8.58 42.69 -19.13
CA ILE A 464 8.13 41.27 -19.04
C ILE A 464 9.25 40.50 -18.37
N GLY A 465 8.99 39.98 -17.16
CA GLY A 465 9.83 38.99 -16.50
C GLY A 465 9.28 37.59 -16.78
N ALA A 466 10.07 36.70 -17.35
CA ALA A 466 9.62 35.33 -17.66
C ALA A 466 10.77 34.32 -17.62
N HIS A 467 10.41 33.03 -17.54
CA HIS A 467 11.41 31.96 -17.58
C HIS A 467 12.30 32.07 -18.84
N PRO A 468 13.63 31.77 -18.75
CA PRO A 468 14.57 31.92 -19.86
C PRO A 468 14.13 31.27 -21.18
N SER A 469 13.47 30.10 -21.13
CA SER A 469 12.96 29.42 -22.33
C SER A 469 11.85 30.21 -23.03
N VAL A 470 11.01 30.96 -22.29
CA VAL A 470 9.97 31.83 -22.86
C VAL A 470 10.60 33.09 -23.43
N VAL A 471 11.56 33.65 -22.69
CA VAL A 471 12.31 34.85 -23.18
C VAL A 471 13.07 34.55 -24.46
N GLY A 472 13.77 33.40 -24.55
CA GLY A 472 14.45 32.96 -25.78
C GLY A 472 13.48 32.88 -26.95
N LEU A 473 12.31 32.25 -26.74
CA LEU A 473 11.26 32.14 -27.78
C LEU A 473 10.76 33.53 -28.22
N LEU A 474 10.49 34.45 -27.28
CA LEU A 474 10.02 35.81 -27.57
C LEU A 474 11.07 36.65 -28.35
N GLN A 475 12.37 36.41 -28.13
CA GLN A 475 13.45 37.14 -28.78
C GLN A 475 13.84 36.55 -30.16
N ASP A 476 13.59 35.27 -30.37
CA ASP A 476 13.95 34.55 -31.60
C ASP A 476 12.74 34.26 -32.49
N GLU A 477 12.01 33.18 -32.24
CA GLU A 477 10.95 32.68 -33.13
C GLU A 477 9.73 33.62 -33.16
N GLU A 478 9.32 34.17 -32.02
CA GLU A 478 8.14 35.03 -31.84
C GLU A 478 8.48 36.53 -31.83
N ARG A 479 9.68 36.90 -32.26
CA ARG A 479 10.14 38.28 -32.32
C ARG A 479 9.23 39.19 -33.13
N GLN A 480 8.76 38.71 -34.29
CA GLN A 480 7.83 39.46 -35.11
C GLN A 480 6.48 39.70 -34.44
N GLY A 481 6.02 38.68 -33.67
CA GLY A 481 4.80 38.81 -32.85
C GLY A 481 4.97 39.84 -31.74
N LEU A 482 6.12 39.86 -31.07
CA LEU A 482 6.45 40.82 -30.03
C LEU A 482 6.50 42.25 -30.59
N GLU A 483 7.18 42.46 -31.74
CA GLU A 483 7.22 43.76 -32.44
C GLU A 483 5.85 44.26 -32.94
N ALA A 484 4.96 43.31 -33.29
CA ALA A 484 3.58 43.65 -33.68
C ALA A 484 2.80 44.15 -32.44
N VAL A 485 2.88 43.45 -31.32
CA VAL A 485 2.22 43.86 -30.08
C VAL A 485 2.76 45.21 -29.56
N GLU A 486 4.08 45.46 -29.68
CA GLU A 486 4.73 46.69 -29.34
C GLU A 486 4.15 47.89 -30.13
N ARG A 487 3.94 47.68 -31.46
CA ARG A 487 3.30 48.70 -32.33
C ARG A 487 1.84 48.87 -32.02
N GLU A 488 1.07 47.81 -31.75
CA GLU A 488 -0.35 47.88 -31.43
C GLU A 488 -0.61 48.63 -30.13
N CYS A 489 0.23 48.43 -29.14
CA CYS A 489 0.10 49.03 -27.79
C CYS A 489 0.78 50.39 -27.64
N THR A 490 1.48 50.90 -28.65
CA THR A 490 2.31 52.14 -28.56
C THR A 490 3.24 52.11 -27.35
N ALA A 491 3.70 50.92 -26.99
CA ALA A 491 4.51 50.68 -25.78
C ALA A 491 5.88 50.11 -26.17
N LYS A 492 6.93 50.46 -25.43
CA LYS A 492 8.23 49.80 -25.55
C LYS A 492 8.28 48.61 -24.63
N ILE A 493 8.45 47.40 -25.20
CA ILE A 493 8.52 46.16 -24.44
C ILE A 493 9.97 45.77 -24.16
N ILE A 494 10.28 45.47 -22.91
CA ILE A 494 11.56 44.98 -22.42
C ILE A 494 11.33 43.60 -21.85
N VAL A 495 12.03 42.59 -22.42
CA VAL A 495 11.90 41.18 -21.96
C VAL A 495 13.15 40.81 -21.14
N MET A 496 12.94 40.35 -19.92
CA MET A 496 13.99 40.01 -18.95
C MET A 496 13.85 38.55 -18.51
N PRO A 497 14.92 37.75 -18.59
CA PRO A 497 14.89 36.36 -18.09
C PRO A 497 14.93 36.35 -16.56
N ASP A 498 14.10 35.51 -15.95
CA ASP A 498 14.12 35.22 -14.52
C ASP A 498 14.09 33.68 -14.32
N GLU A 499 15.21 33.14 -13.83
CA GLU A 499 15.38 31.71 -13.57
C GLU A 499 14.55 31.23 -12.35
N HIS A 500 14.06 32.14 -11.50
CA HIS A 500 13.25 31.79 -10.33
C HIS A 500 11.78 31.60 -10.66
N LEU A 501 11.33 32.12 -11.81
CA LEU A 501 9.96 31.93 -12.28
C LEU A 501 9.74 30.53 -12.85
N HIS A 502 8.60 29.93 -12.50
CA HIS A 502 8.14 28.72 -13.14
C HIS A 502 7.86 28.98 -14.64
N LEU A 503 8.01 27.96 -15.50
CA LEU A 503 7.77 28.09 -16.95
C LEU A 503 6.41 28.73 -17.30
N GLU A 504 5.39 28.47 -16.50
CA GLU A 504 4.03 29.01 -16.68
C GLU A 504 3.80 30.37 -16.03
N GLN A 505 4.79 30.92 -15.32
CA GLN A 505 4.69 32.19 -14.61
C GLN A 505 5.43 33.29 -15.37
N TYR A 506 4.85 34.48 -15.33
CA TYR A 506 5.47 35.70 -15.83
C TYR A 506 4.97 36.93 -15.06
N ASP A 507 5.78 37.92 -15.00
CA ASP A 507 5.47 39.24 -14.38
C ASP A 507 5.39 40.31 -15.45
N LEU A 508 4.42 41.21 -15.31
CA LEU A 508 4.24 42.38 -16.17
C LEU A 508 4.28 43.63 -15.31
N ALA A 509 5.24 44.49 -15.57
CA ALA A 509 5.35 45.82 -14.92
C ALA A 509 5.24 46.92 -15.96
N VAL A 510 4.38 47.91 -15.67
CA VAL A 510 4.24 49.15 -16.46
C VAL A 510 5.03 50.24 -15.78
N LEU A 511 5.94 50.88 -16.53
CA LEU A 511 6.85 51.94 -16.06
C LEU A 511 6.56 53.27 -16.73
#